data_067e6519a74964ba444389dd436c6592
#
_entry.id   067e6519a74964ba444389dd436c6592
#
_cell.length_a   1.000
_cell.length_b   1.000
_cell.length_c   1.000
_cell.angle_alpha   90.00
_cell.angle_beta   90.00
_cell.angle_gamma   90.00
#
_symmetry.space_group_name_H-M   'P 1'
#
loop_
_entity.id
_entity.type
_entity.pdbx_description
1 polymer ?
#
loop_
_entity_poly.entity_id
_entity_poly.type
_entity_poly.pdbx_seq_one_letter_code
_entity_poly.pdbx_strand_id
1 'polypeptide(L)'
;MQQNLLDDRISIRLGQIRADTEFVISEASALFLNATLGFPALLYTNLPDGGTVYPMGTLGIRLAFTPVEEFTFQTAIFEGNKFAQNVNRHGFRYSLNPEFGYLWINEAQLRWSQNENSSGLAGTFRVGAWVHTARFSNPFDGELLDGNYGFYFIVDQILYRQDGAEESGKGLNWFGRLGSRRRIRTLSAFTSIPA
;
A
#
# COMPACT_ATOMS: atom_id res chain seq x y z
N MET A 1 17.84 1.41 5.80
CA MET A 1 18.84 0.64 5.03
C MET A 1 18.13 -0.15 3.97
N GLN A 2 18.64 -0.16 2.74
CA GLN A 2 18.13 -0.99 1.64
C GLN A 2 19.29 -1.75 1.01
N GLN A 3 19.07 -3.00 0.67
CA GLN A 3 20.02 -3.88 0.01
C GLN A 3 19.32 -4.55 -1.16
N ASN A 4 19.94 -4.48 -2.34
CA ASN A 4 19.48 -5.17 -3.54
C ASN A 4 20.46 -6.31 -3.83
N LEU A 5 19.93 -7.45 -4.23
CA LEU A 5 20.65 -8.70 -4.47
C LEU A 5 20.17 -9.33 -5.78
N LEU A 6 21.00 -10.20 -6.36
CA LEU A 6 20.68 -10.98 -7.57
C LEU A 6 20.23 -10.10 -8.74
N ASP A 7 21.05 -9.11 -9.12
CA ASP A 7 20.74 -8.17 -10.20
C ASP A 7 19.38 -7.49 -10.02
N ASP A 8 19.17 -6.94 -8.79
CA ASP A 8 17.94 -6.23 -8.36
C ASP A 8 16.67 -7.10 -8.28
N ARG A 9 16.78 -8.41 -8.46
CA ARG A 9 15.63 -9.33 -8.32
C ARG A 9 15.12 -9.46 -6.91
N ILE A 10 15.98 -9.26 -5.90
CA ILE A 10 15.62 -9.27 -4.50
C ILE A 10 15.97 -7.92 -3.90
N SER A 11 15.01 -7.28 -3.25
CA SER A 11 15.23 -6.04 -2.51
C SER A 11 14.78 -6.20 -1.07
N ILE A 12 15.68 -5.95 -0.12
CA ILE A 12 15.41 -5.99 1.32
C ILE A 12 15.53 -4.57 1.84
N ARG A 13 14.51 -4.12 2.57
CA ARG A 13 14.50 -2.83 3.26
C ARG A 13 14.23 -3.03 4.74
N LEU A 14 15.08 -2.45 5.58
CA LEU A 14 14.99 -2.53 7.04
C LEU A 14 15.10 -1.13 7.64
N GLY A 15 14.28 -0.82 8.62
CA GLY A 15 14.30 0.44 9.37
C GLY A 15 12.93 1.02 9.58
N GLN A 16 12.85 2.32 9.74
CA GLN A 16 11.59 3.05 9.80
C GLN A 16 11.02 3.19 8.39
N ILE A 17 9.91 2.49 8.14
CA ILE A 17 9.31 2.40 6.82
C ILE A 17 7.84 2.79 6.93
N ARG A 18 7.32 3.46 5.91
CA ARG A 18 5.90 3.75 5.77
C ARG A 18 5.29 2.79 4.75
N ALA A 19 4.14 2.21 5.10
CA ALA A 19 3.43 1.31 4.19
C ALA A 19 2.88 2.04 2.95
N ASP A 20 2.52 3.31 3.08
CA ASP A 20 2.01 4.15 1.98
C ASP A 20 3.06 4.49 0.91
N THR A 21 4.34 4.20 1.16
CA THR A 21 5.41 4.34 0.17
C THR A 21 5.82 3.03 -0.49
N GLU A 22 5.31 1.91 -0.01
CA GLU A 22 5.68 0.57 -0.49
C GLU A 22 4.49 -0.20 -1.06
N PHE A 23 3.31 -0.02 -0.46
CA PHE A 23 2.11 -0.81 -0.73
C PHE A 23 0.92 0.09 -1.09
N VAL A 24 -0.07 -0.51 -1.76
CA VAL A 24 -1.34 0.17 -2.07
C VAL A 24 -1.15 1.40 -2.97
N ILE A 25 -0.10 1.43 -3.75
CA ILE A 25 0.27 2.56 -4.61
C ILE A 25 -0.49 2.45 -5.93
N SER A 26 -1.01 3.59 -6.41
CA SER A 26 -1.50 3.78 -7.76
C SER A 26 -0.92 5.08 -8.31
N GLU A 27 -0.22 5.01 -9.41
CA GLU A 27 0.44 6.16 -10.03
C GLU A 27 -0.59 7.15 -10.57
N ALA A 28 -1.65 6.65 -11.19
CA ALA A 28 -2.72 7.50 -11.71
C ALA A 28 -3.45 8.24 -10.57
N SER A 29 -3.65 7.59 -9.42
CA SER A 29 -4.32 8.23 -8.29
C SER A 29 -3.47 9.27 -7.57
N ALA A 30 -2.15 9.22 -7.71
CA ALA A 30 -1.24 10.20 -7.12
C ALA A 30 -1.34 11.59 -7.76
N LEU A 31 -1.97 11.70 -8.94
CA LEU A 31 -2.24 12.96 -9.61
C LEU A 31 -3.36 13.78 -8.95
N PHE A 32 -4.14 13.16 -8.08
CA PHE A 32 -5.26 13.82 -7.41
C PHE A 32 -4.84 14.45 -6.08
N LEU A 33 -5.38 15.62 -5.79
CA LEU A 33 -5.10 16.35 -4.53
C LEU A 33 -5.75 15.70 -3.30
N ASN A 34 -6.74 14.84 -3.49
CA ASN A 34 -7.41 14.17 -2.39
C ASN A 34 -6.52 13.05 -1.82
N ALA A 35 -6.08 13.21 -0.58
CA ALA A 35 -5.21 12.26 0.12
C ALA A 35 -5.79 10.83 0.22
N THR A 36 -7.12 10.68 0.20
CA THR A 36 -7.80 9.37 0.20
C THR A 36 -7.52 8.59 -1.09
N LEU A 37 -7.26 9.28 -2.19
CA LEU A 37 -6.84 8.67 -3.45
C LEU A 37 -5.37 8.25 -3.40
N GLY A 38 -4.55 8.85 -2.55
CA GLY A 38 -3.19 8.38 -2.26
C GLY A 38 -3.21 7.05 -1.50
N PHE A 39 -3.37 7.09 -0.18
CA PHE A 39 -3.50 5.89 0.65
C PHE A 39 -4.96 5.70 1.09
N PRO A 40 -5.58 4.53 0.81
CA PRO A 40 -7.01 4.35 1.05
C PRO A 40 -7.38 4.51 2.52
N ALA A 41 -8.42 5.31 2.79
CA ALA A 41 -8.99 5.47 4.13
C ALA A 41 -9.38 4.12 4.76
N LEU A 42 -9.75 3.14 3.93
CA LEU A 42 -10.07 1.78 4.37
C LEU A 42 -8.95 1.13 5.18
N LEU A 43 -7.69 1.27 4.75
CA LEU A 43 -6.54 0.77 5.51
C LEU A 43 -6.27 1.66 6.73
N TYR A 44 -6.19 2.97 6.52
CA TYR A 44 -5.89 3.93 7.57
C TYR A 44 -6.82 3.81 8.78
N THR A 45 -8.13 3.74 8.57
CA THR A 45 -9.14 3.68 9.65
C THR A 45 -9.22 2.33 10.36
N ASN A 46 -8.53 1.31 9.85
CA ASN A 46 -8.52 -0.05 10.41
C ASN A 46 -7.24 -0.45 11.11
N LEU A 47 -6.30 0.45 11.16
CA LEU A 47 -5.02 0.24 11.83
C LEU A 47 -4.93 1.15 13.06
N PRO A 48 -4.29 0.71 14.15
CA PRO A 48 -4.07 1.54 15.33
C PRO A 48 -3.38 2.85 14.95
N ASP A 49 -3.93 3.99 15.38
CA ASP A 49 -3.44 5.33 15.07
C ASP A 49 -3.18 5.59 13.57
N GLY A 50 -3.94 4.92 12.70
CA GLY A 50 -3.80 5.01 11.25
C GLY A 50 -2.68 4.15 10.66
N GLY A 51 -1.94 3.39 11.48
CA GLY A 51 -0.87 2.51 11.03
C GLY A 51 0.40 3.22 10.60
N THR A 52 1.30 2.47 9.97
CA THR A 52 2.60 2.95 9.49
C THR A 52 2.47 3.73 8.18
N VAL A 53 1.87 4.91 8.25
CA VAL A 53 1.67 5.82 7.10
C VAL A 53 2.01 7.26 7.51
N TYR A 54 2.10 8.15 6.50
CA TYR A 54 2.37 9.56 6.76
C TYR A 54 1.56 10.10 7.97
N PRO A 55 2.15 10.94 8.85
CA PRO A 55 3.51 11.52 8.77
C PRO A 55 4.64 10.64 9.33
N MET A 56 4.34 9.53 9.99
CA MET A 56 5.35 8.71 10.67
C MET A 56 5.26 7.24 10.24
N GLY A 57 6.43 6.68 9.87
CA GLY A 57 6.61 5.25 9.72
C GLY A 57 6.88 4.56 11.05
N THR A 58 6.80 3.24 11.07
CA THR A 58 7.21 2.38 12.18
C THR A 58 8.41 1.51 11.80
N LEU A 59 9.01 0.84 12.76
CA LEU A 59 10.02 -0.17 12.45
C LEU A 59 9.39 -1.29 11.63
N GLY A 60 10.12 -1.68 10.59
CA GLY A 60 9.65 -2.74 9.71
C GLY A 60 10.77 -3.33 8.87
N ILE A 61 10.46 -4.47 8.30
CA ILE A 61 11.24 -5.14 7.29
C ILE A 61 10.35 -5.41 6.07
N ARG A 62 10.82 -5.04 4.89
CA ARG A 62 10.18 -5.33 3.61
C ARG A 62 11.12 -6.17 2.75
N LEU A 63 10.57 -7.22 2.16
CA LEU A 63 11.20 -8.04 1.14
C LEU A 63 10.39 -7.91 -0.16
N ALA A 64 11.06 -7.64 -1.27
CA ALA A 64 10.46 -7.71 -2.61
C ALA A 64 11.26 -8.69 -3.46
N PHE A 65 10.55 -9.45 -4.27
CA PHE A 65 11.08 -10.41 -5.23
C PHE A 65 10.47 -10.16 -6.61
N THR A 66 11.34 -9.84 -7.57
CA THR A 66 11.00 -9.52 -8.97
C THR A 66 11.70 -10.52 -9.89
N PRO A 67 11.15 -11.73 -10.09
CA PRO A 67 11.78 -12.74 -10.94
C PRO A 67 11.84 -12.33 -12.41
N VAL A 68 10.87 -11.57 -12.87
CA VAL A 68 10.77 -10.98 -14.22
C VAL A 68 10.22 -9.55 -14.10
N GLU A 69 10.47 -8.71 -15.10
CA GLU A 69 10.06 -7.29 -15.08
C GLU A 69 8.56 -7.09 -14.92
N GLU A 70 7.77 -8.02 -15.44
CA GLU A 70 6.31 -7.97 -15.39
C GLU A 70 5.72 -8.36 -14.04
N PHE A 71 6.47 -9.04 -13.18
CA PHE A 71 5.95 -9.55 -11.91
C PHE A 71 6.83 -9.18 -10.73
N THR A 72 6.19 -8.65 -9.68
CA THR A 72 6.81 -8.43 -8.38
C THR A 72 5.91 -8.97 -7.28
N PHE A 73 6.47 -9.73 -6.36
CA PHE A 73 5.85 -10.05 -5.08
C PHE A 73 6.59 -9.32 -3.97
N GLN A 74 5.85 -8.66 -3.08
CA GLN A 74 6.46 -8.03 -1.91
C GLN A 74 5.69 -8.35 -0.65
N THR A 75 6.43 -8.41 0.46
CA THR A 75 5.91 -8.66 1.80
C THR A 75 6.61 -7.77 2.80
N ALA A 76 5.91 -7.33 3.82
CA ALA A 76 6.50 -6.58 4.91
C ALA A 76 5.82 -6.87 6.24
N ILE A 77 6.62 -6.84 7.30
CA ILE A 77 6.17 -6.87 8.68
C ILE A 77 6.59 -5.56 9.33
N PHE A 78 5.63 -4.90 9.98
CA PHE A 78 5.82 -3.64 10.69
C PHE A 78 5.44 -3.81 12.14
N GLU A 79 6.06 -3.01 13.00
CA GLU A 79 5.57 -2.76 14.35
C GLU A 79 4.10 -2.32 14.30
N GLY A 80 3.25 -2.94 15.13
CA GLY A 80 1.80 -2.77 15.04
C GLY A 80 1.28 -1.44 15.58
N ASN A 81 2.07 -0.70 16.36
CA ASN A 81 1.66 0.56 16.94
C ASN A 81 2.55 1.72 16.47
N LYS A 82 1.91 2.75 16.00
CA LYS A 82 2.53 4.04 15.78
C LYS A 82 2.21 4.93 16.97
N PHE A 83 3.20 5.21 17.80
CA PHE A 83 2.99 6.15 18.90
C PHE A 83 2.47 7.50 18.39
N ALA A 84 1.47 8.04 19.07
CA ALA A 84 0.93 9.34 18.76
C ALA A 84 2.03 10.42 18.69
N GLN A 85 1.89 11.37 17.80
CA GLN A 85 2.92 12.37 17.51
C GLN A 85 3.34 13.20 18.74
N ASN A 86 2.44 13.45 19.69
CA ASN A 86 2.75 14.14 20.95
C ASN A 86 3.68 13.33 21.87
N VAL A 87 3.66 11.99 21.76
CA VAL A 87 4.48 11.06 22.57
C VAL A 87 5.80 10.73 21.86
N ASN A 88 5.81 10.72 20.52
CA ASN A 88 6.95 10.39 19.69
C ASN A 88 7.32 11.54 18.73
N ARG A 89 7.60 12.71 19.30
CA ARG A 89 7.84 13.95 18.54
C ARG A 89 8.99 13.86 17.53
N HIS A 90 9.98 13.02 17.81
CA HIS A 90 11.18 12.85 17.00
C HIS A 90 11.17 11.57 16.15
N GLY A 91 10.13 10.74 16.25
CA GLY A 91 10.00 9.52 15.47
C GLY A 91 10.92 8.36 15.89
N PHE A 92 11.65 8.47 16.98
CA PHE A 92 12.63 7.47 17.42
C PHE A 92 12.14 6.57 18.56
N ARG A 93 10.88 6.68 18.96
CA ARG A 93 10.30 5.81 19.97
C ARG A 93 9.67 4.61 19.27
N TYR A 94 10.22 3.44 19.54
CA TYR A 94 9.76 2.15 19.03
C TYR A 94 9.34 1.25 20.18
N SER A 95 8.41 0.35 19.93
CA SER A 95 8.00 -0.66 20.88
C SER A 95 7.73 -1.97 20.18
N LEU A 96 8.63 -2.91 20.32
CA LEU A 96 8.44 -4.29 19.84
C LEU A 96 7.58 -5.12 20.82
N ASN A 97 6.72 -4.45 21.61
CA ASN A 97 5.84 -5.14 22.55
C ASN A 97 4.77 -5.93 21.78
N PRO A 98 4.68 -7.26 21.98
CA PRO A 98 3.68 -8.11 21.33
C PRO A 98 2.21 -7.71 21.60
N GLU A 99 1.94 -6.99 22.69
CA GLU A 99 0.59 -6.48 23.01
C GLU A 99 0.07 -5.49 21.96
N PHE A 100 0.95 -4.73 21.31
CA PHE A 100 0.59 -3.83 20.22
C PHE A 100 0.45 -4.56 18.89
N GLY A 101 0.79 -5.86 18.85
CA GLY A 101 0.74 -6.67 17.65
C GLY A 101 1.73 -6.26 16.56
N TYR A 102 1.51 -6.81 15.38
CA TYR A 102 2.30 -6.54 14.17
C TYR A 102 1.36 -6.38 12.99
N LEU A 103 1.73 -5.51 12.06
CA LEU A 103 1.10 -5.42 10.75
C LEU A 103 1.92 -6.24 9.76
N TRP A 104 1.32 -7.26 9.17
CA TRP A 104 1.88 -8.01 8.06
C TRP A 104 1.09 -7.71 6.79
N ILE A 105 1.76 -7.27 5.73
CA ILE A 105 1.15 -6.93 4.45
C ILE A 105 1.89 -7.63 3.32
N ASN A 106 1.13 -8.12 2.35
CA ASN A 106 1.63 -8.79 1.16
C ASN A 106 0.97 -8.19 -0.08
N GLU A 107 1.72 -8.07 -1.17
CA GLU A 107 1.21 -7.56 -2.43
C GLU A 107 1.89 -8.26 -3.60
N ALA A 108 1.11 -8.71 -4.57
CA ALA A 108 1.58 -9.16 -5.86
C ALA A 108 1.21 -8.11 -6.91
N GLN A 109 2.15 -7.81 -7.79
CA GLN A 109 2.02 -6.82 -8.87
C GLN A 109 2.28 -7.49 -10.21
N LEU A 110 1.40 -7.25 -11.17
CA LEU A 110 1.55 -7.60 -12.57
C LEU A 110 1.60 -6.33 -13.40
N ARG A 111 2.60 -6.19 -14.23
CA ARG A 111 2.81 -5.07 -15.14
C ARG A 111 2.84 -5.58 -16.56
N TRP A 112 2.26 -4.84 -17.49
CA TRP A 112 2.29 -5.16 -18.92
C TRP A 112 2.54 -3.91 -19.74
N SER A 113 3.17 -4.10 -20.90
CA SER A 113 3.45 -3.04 -21.87
C SER A 113 4.17 -1.82 -21.29
N GLN A 114 5.11 -2.05 -20.33
CA GLN A 114 5.85 -0.97 -19.66
C GLN A 114 7.02 -0.45 -20.51
N ASN A 115 7.46 -1.20 -21.54
CA ASN A 115 8.59 -0.84 -22.37
C ASN A 115 8.15 0.07 -23.52
N GLU A 116 8.99 1.04 -23.89
CA GLU A 116 8.75 1.98 -24.99
C GLU A 116 8.46 1.29 -26.33
N ASN A 117 9.04 0.11 -26.55
CA ASN A 117 8.84 -0.71 -27.76
C ASN A 117 7.57 -1.57 -27.73
N SER A 118 6.80 -1.51 -26.64
CA SER A 118 5.54 -2.26 -26.56
C SER A 118 4.48 -1.63 -27.43
N SER A 119 3.85 -2.43 -28.28
CA SER A 119 2.70 -1.99 -29.10
C SER A 119 1.41 -1.77 -28.29
N GLY A 120 1.40 -2.16 -27.02
CA GLY A 120 0.25 -2.07 -26.13
C GLY A 120 0.30 -0.87 -25.19
N LEU A 121 -0.84 -0.53 -24.60
CA LEU A 121 -0.96 0.49 -23.59
C LEU A 121 -0.57 -0.08 -22.21
N ALA A 122 0.33 0.61 -21.51
CA ALA A 122 0.85 0.17 -20.24
C ALA A 122 -0.24 0.08 -19.17
N GLY A 123 -0.12 -0.93 -18.32
CA GLY A 123 -0.99 -1.08 -17.17
C GLY A 123 -0.32 -1.84 -16.03
N THR A 124 -0.94 -1.76 -14.86
CA THR A 124 -0.48 -2.45 -13.65
C THR A 124 -1.69 -2.98 -12.89
N PHE A 125 -1.63 -4.21 -12.46
CA PHE A 125 -2.59 -4.82 -11.54
C PHE A 125 -1.87 -5.17 -10.25
N ARG A 126 -2.46 -4.80 -9.12
CA ARG A 126 -1.97 -5.15 -7.78
C ARG A 126 -3.06 -5.84 -7.00
N VAL A 127 -2.70 -6.91 -6.33
CA VAL A 127 -3.54 -7.59 -5.35
C VAL A 127 -2.77 -7.73 -4.06
N GLY A 128 -3.36 -7.32 -2.96
CA GLY A 128 -2.72 -7.40 -1.67
C GLY A 128 -3.67 -7.81 -0.55
N ALA A 129 -3.06 -8.32 0.51
CA ALA A 129 -3.73 -8.68 1.75
C ALA A 129 -2.90 -8.24 2.93
N TRP A 130 -3.57 -7.89 4.03
CA TRP A 130 -2.92 -7.50 5.26
C TRP A 130 -3.61 -8.13 6.46
N VAL A 131 -2.85 -8.35 7.51
CA VAL A 131 -3.32 -8.78 8.81
C VAL A 131 -2.62 -7.97 9.90
N HIS A 132 -3.37 -7.58 10.91
CA HIS A 132 -2.86 -6.94 12.12
C HIS A 132 -3.20 -7.80 13.32
N THR A 133 -2.22 -8.13 14.15
CA THR A 133 -2.39 -9.14 15.21
C THR A 133 -2.84 -8.57 16.55
N ALA A 134 -2.93 -7.24 16.74
CA ALA A 134 -3.42 -6.63 17.96
C ALA A 134 -4.91 -6.89 18.21
N ARG A 135 -5.37 -6.54 19.40
CA ARG A 135 -6.79 -6.51 19.74
C ARG A 135 -7.42 -5.20 19.33
N PHE A 136 -8.63 -5.30 18.80
CA PHE A 136 -9.42 -4.16 18.34
C PHE A 136 -10.75 -4.12 19.07
N SER A 137 -11.12 -2.93 19.56
CA SER A 137 -12.45 -2.72 20.13
C SER A 137 -13.49 -2.58 19.01
N ASN A 138 -14.56 -3.35 19.09
CA ASN A 138 -15.72 -3.18 18.24
C ASN A 138 -16.42 -1.86 18.63
N PRO A 139 -16.59 -0.91 17.69
CA PRO A 139 -17.18 0.40 18.00
C PRO A 139 -18.66 0.36 18.37
N PHE A 140 -19.35 -0.78 18.20
CA PHE A 140 -20.79 -0.90 18.44
C PHE A 140 -21.14 -1.43 19.84
N ASP A 141 -20.34 -2.36 20.35
CA ASP A 141 -20.60 -3.07 21.62
C ASP A 141 -19.41 -3.04 22.57
N GLY A 142 -18.25 -2.54 22.11
CA GLY A 142 -17.01 -2.48 22.91
C GLY A 142 -16.30 -3.83 23.08
N GLU A 143 -16.80 -4.90 22.44
CA GLU A 143 -16.17 -6.22 22.49
C GLU A 143 -14.74 -6.15 21.91
N LEU A 144 -13.78 -6.81 22.59
CA LEU A 144 -12.42 -6.93 22.11
C LEU A 144 -12.31 -8.09 21.11
N LEU A 145 -11.96 -7.77 19.90
CA LEU A 145 -11.77 -8.72 18.80
C LEU A 145 -10.28 -8.94 18.56
N ASP A 146 -9.86 -10.20 18.47
CA ASP A 146 -8.49 -10.54 18.13
C ASP A 146 -8.24 -10.36 16.63
N GLY A 147 -7.25 -9.56 16.32
CA GLY A 147 -6.76 -9.31 14.98
C GLY A 147 -7.73 -8.56 14.06
N ASN A 148 -7.18 -7.94 13.06
CA ASN A 148 -7.91 -7.35 11.94
C ASN A 148 -7.22 -7.73 10.64
N TYR A 149 -7.97 -7.86 9.53
CA TYR A 149 -7.42 -8.22 8.25
C TYR A 149 -8.26 -7.65 7.11
N GLY A 150 -7.64 -7.57 5.97
CA GLY A 150 -8.31 -7.14 4.75
C GLY A 150 -7.50 -7.47 3.51
N PHE A 151 -8.11 -7.21 2.36
CA PHE A 151 -7.49 -7.35 1.06
C PHE A 151 -7.91 -6.22 0.15
N TYR A 152 -7.10 -6.00 -0.89
CA TYR A 152 -7.34 -4.95 -1.86
C TYR A 152 -6.89 -5.37 -3.25
N PHE A 153 -7.49 -4.70 -4.23
CA PHE A 153 -7.13 -4.78 -5.65
C PHE A 153 -6.96 -3.37 -6.18
N ILE A 154 -5.96 -3.18 -7.02
CA ILE A 154 -5.69 -1.90 -7.68
C ILE A 154 -5.40 -2.19 -9.15
N VAL A 155 -5.98 -1.40 -10.02
CA VAL A 155 -5.69 -1.41 -11.46
C VAL A 155 -5.35 0.00 -11.87
N ASP A 156 -4.23 0.17 -12.55
CA ASP A 156 -3.86 1.37 -13.28
C ASP A 156 -3.73 0.99 -14.75
N GLN A 157 -4.39 1.72 -15.64
CA GLN A 157 -4.39 1.42 -17.09
C GLN A 157 -4.34 2.70 -17.90
N ILE A 158 -3.39 2.80 -18.80
CA ILE A 158 -3.42 3.82 -19.84
C ILE A 158 -4.47 3.40 -20.88
N LEU A 159 -5.46 4.24 -21.10
CA LEU A 159 -6.53 3.98 -22.09
C LEU A 159 -6.24 4.62 -23.44
N TYR A 160 -5.48 5.73 -23.44
CA TYR A 160 -5.10 6.44 -24.65
C TYR A 160 -3.77 7.16 -24.43
N ARG A 161 -2.91 7.13 -25.41
CA ARG A 161 -1.67 7.91 -25.49
C ARG A 161 -1.66 8.67 -26.83
N GLN A 162 -1.40 9.96 -26.77
CA GLN A 162 -1.27 10.76 -27.98
C GLN A 162 0.04 10.43 -28.67
N ASP A 163 0.03 10.27 -30.00
CA ASP A 163 1.24 10.02 -30.79
C ASP A 163 2.25 11.16 -30.61
N GLY A 164 3.51 10.82 -30.37
CA GLY A 164 4.57 11.80 -30.07
C GLY A 164 4.53 12.38 -28.65
N ALA A 165 3.71 11.83 -27.76
CA ALA A 165 3.56 12.32 -26.37
C ALA A 165 4.53 11.66 -25.39
N GLU A 166 5.57 10.96 -25.85
CA GLU A 166 6.56 10.30 -24.99
C GLU A 166 7.21 11.29 -24.01
N GLU A 167 7.46 12.52 -24.46
CA GLU A 167 7.98 13.61 -23.60
C GLU A 167 6.89 14.42 -22.89
N SER A 168 5.65 14.43 -23.38
CA SER A 168 4.60 15.34 -22.89
C SER A 168 3.60 14.69 -21.92
N GLY A 169 3.62 13.35 -21.80
CA GLY A 169 2.72 12.60 -20.91
C GLY A 169 1.23 12.75 -21.21
N LYS A 170 0.86 13.28 -22.41
CA LYS A 170 -0.53 13.50 -22.79
C LYS A 170 -1.24 12.19 -23.09
N GLY A 171 -2.31 11.92 -22.37
CA GLY A 171 -3.06 10.69 -22.52
C GLY A 171 -4.24 10.62 -21.56
N LEU A 172 -4.97 9.53 -21.65
CA LEU A 172 -6.05 9.20 -20.73
C LEU A 172 -5.64 8.00 -19.89
N ASN A 173 -5.59 8.19 -18.58
CA ASN A 173 -5.30 7.15 -17.60
C ASN A 173 -6.57 6.84 -16.81
N TRP A 174 -6.77 5.56 -16.52
CA TRP A 174 -7.82 5.08 -15.66
C TRP A 174 -7.23 4.32 -14.49
N PHE A 175 -7.82 4.46 -13.33
CA PHE A 175 -7.49 3.62 -12.19
C PHE A 175 -8.75 3.18 -11.46
N GLY A 176 -8.67 2.01 -10.83
CA GLY A 176 -9.71 1.47 -9.99
C GLY A 176 -9.12 0.82 -8.74
N ARG A 177 -9.82 0.98 -7.63
CA ARG A 177 -9.46 0.35 -6.35
C ARG A 177 -10.67 -0.29 -5.73
N LEU A 178 -10.47 -1.52 -5.22
CA LEU A 178 -11.44 -2.23 -4.42
C LEU A 178 -10.75 -2.75 -3.17
N GLY A 179 -11.36 -2.61 -2.02
CA GLY A 179 -10.85 -3.17 -0.78
C GLY A 179 -11.95 -3.73 0.08
N SER A 180 -11.62 -4.76 0.85
CA SER A 180 -12.49 -5.34 1.85
C SER A 180 -11.70 -5.61 3.13
N ARG A 181 -12.41 -5.69 4.25
CA ARG A 181 -11.85 -5.93 5.57
C ARG A 181 -12.74 -6.85 6.39
N ARG A 182 -12.19 -7.41 7.48
CA ARG A 182 -12.99 -8.12 8.48
C ARG A 182 -14.14 -7.21 8.94
N ARG A 183 -15.30 -7.77 9.09
CA ARG A 183 -16.57 -7.07 9.37
C ARG A 183 -16.55 -6.29 10.68
N ILE A 184 -16.07 -5.05 10.62
CA ILE A 184 -16.57 -3.97 11.44
C ILE A 184 -17.10 -2.97 10.42
N ARG A 185 -18.32 -3.22 9.98
CA ARG A 185 -19.11 -2.52 8.95
C ARG A 185 -18.45 -1.34 8.24
N THR A 186 -17.92 -1.52 7.03
CA THR A 186 -18.16 -0.66 5.87
C THR A 186 -17.51 -1.23 4.62
N LEU A 187 -18.27 -1.52 3.57
CA LEU A 187 -17.79 -1.62 2.19
C LEU A 187 -17.60 -0.20 1.67
N SER A 188 -16.41 0.18 1.29
CA SER A 188 -16.19 1.39 0.49
C SER A 188 -15.72 0.96 -0.90
N ALA A 189 -16.60 1.09 -1.88
CA ALA A 189 -16.24 1.02 -3.29
C ALA A 189 -15.85 2.43 -3.75
N PHE A 190 -14.68 2.58 -4.33
CA PHE A 190 -14.28 3.80 -5.00
C PHE A 190 -14.44 3.60 -6.50
N THR A 191 -15.31 4.38 -7.08
CA THR A 191 -15.55 4.40 -8.53
C THR A 191 -14.51 5.30 -9.19
N SER A 192 -14.00 4.86 -10.34
CA SER A 192 -13.11 5.63 -11.20
C SER A 192 -13.71 6.96 -11.64
N ILE A 193 -12.92 8.00 -11.63
CA ILE A 193 -13.23 9.26 -12.29
C ILE A 193 -12.30 9.34 -13.51
N PRO A 194 -12.79 9.49 -14.73
CA PRO A 194 -11.95 9.77 -15.87
C PRO A 194 -11.24 11.11 -15.70
N ALA A 195 -9.96 11.12 -16.01
CA ALA A 195 -9.13 12.32 -15.99
C ALA A 195 -9.39 13.20 -17.22
#